data_442c9bfdc4be13884253fafbeba33f2c
#
_entry.id   442c9bfdc4be13884253fafbeba33f2c
#
_cell.length_a   1.000
_cell.length_b   1.000
_cell.length_c   1.000
_cell.angle_alpha   90.00
_cell.angle_beta   90.00
_cell.angle_gamma   90.00
#
_symmetry.space_group_name_H-M   'P 1'
#
loop_
_entity.id
_entity.type
_entity.pdbx_description
1 polymer ?
#
loop_
_entity_poly.entity_id
_entity_poly.type
_entity_poly.pdbx_seq_one_letter_code
_entity_poly.pdbx_strand_id
1 'polypeptide(L)'
;LMRRYGPTLDDVLEYQRSGSDRLFELDRDTEALGTLDEEVNAAETKARSLSTLLSELRTNAGKSLGAAVTRELAALAMPTASLHAGVTTEEALSAHGCDQVQLLLAAHPGATPVALGKGASGGELSRVMLALEVVIAGSDPVPTFVFDEVDAGVGGASALEIGRRLDALSQTSQVIVVTHLAQVAAFANNHLRVVKDTKGEVTTSSVAVLTGEDRVRELAR
;
A
#
# COMPACT_ATOMS: atom_id res chain seq x y z
N LEU A 1 70.68 -13.87 -15.54
CA LEU A 1 69.63 -14.24 -14.60
C LEU A 1 69.93 -13.69 -13.20
N MET A 2 71.07 -14.05 -12.54
CA MET A 2 71.45 -13.60 -11.20
C MET A 2 71.46 -12.09 -11.03
N ARG A 3 71.86 -11.31 -12.05
CA ARG A 3 71.85 -9.81 -11.95
C ARG A 3 70.44 -9.18 -11.93
N ARG A 4 69.41 -9.96 -12.24
CA ARG A 4 68.03 -9.42 -12.38
C ARG A 4 67.06 -10.00 -11.34
N TYR A 5 67.34 -11.23 -10.85
CA TYR A 5 66.36 -11.95 -10.02
C TYR A 5 66.89 -12.37 -8.66
N GLY A 6 68.22 -12.14 -8.35
CA GLY A 6 68.83 -12.35 -7.05
C GLY A 6 70.30 -12.64 -7.15
N PRO A 7 71.12 -12.43 -6.07
CA PRO A 7 72.56 -12.64 -6.05
C PRO A 7 72.99 -14.10 -6.04
N THR A 8 72.11 -15.02 -5.67
CA THR A 8 72.39 -16.46 -5.62
C THR A 8 71.46 -17.26 -6.54
N LEU A 9 71.80 -18.52 -6.79
CA LEU A 9 70.94 -19.42 -7.56
C LEU A 9 69.63 -19.74 -6.81
N ASP A 10 69.72 -19.83 -5.48
CA ASP A 10 68.58 -20.08 -4.61
C ASP A 10 67.54 -18.91 -4.70
N ASP A 11 68.03 -17.69 -4.73
CA ASP A 11 67.14 -16.51 -4.92
C ASP A 11 66.40 -16.56 -6.26
N VAL A 12 67.05 -17.00 -7.33
CA VAL A 12 66.43 -17.12 -8.68
C VAL A 12 65.39 -18.25 -8.69
N LEU A 13 65.65 -19.34 -7.99
CA LEU A 13 64.72 -20.48 -7.88
C LEU A 13 63.51 -20.10 -7.01
N GLU A 14 63.73 -19.38 -5.94
CA GLU A 14 62.64 -18.85 -5.09
C GLU A 14 61.77 -17.84 -5.83
N TYR A 15 62.36 -16.92 -6.59
CA TYR A 15 61.64 -16.03 -7.48
C TYR A 15 60.81 -16.77 -8.53
N GLN A 16 61.36 -17.82 -9.13
CA GLN A 16 60.64 -18.67 -10.09
C GLN A 16 59.44 -19.35 -9.42
N ARG A 17 59.60 -19.95 -8.24
CA ARG A 17 58.51 -20.64 -7.50
C ARG A 17 57.40 -19.64 -7.15
N SER A 18 57.77 -18.53 -6.54
CA SER A 18 56.82 -17.47 -6.18
C SER A 18 56.08 -16.92 -7.40
N GLY A 19 56.79 -16.74 -8.54
CA GLY A 19 56.16 -16.31 -9.79
C GLY A 19 55.19 -17.36 -10.35
N SER A 20 55.55 -18.64 -10.27
CA SER A 20 54.68 -19.74 -10.74
C SER A 20 53.43 -19.86 -9.84
N ASP A 21 53.58 -19.78 -8.53
CA ASP A 21 52.47 -19.80 -7.58
C ASP A 21 51.52 -18.63 -7.83
N ARG A 22 52.07 -17.45 -8.07
CA ARG A 22 51.28 -16.27 -8.36
C ARG A 22 50.51 -16.35 -9.68
N LEU A 23 51.15 -16.94 -10.72
CA LEU A 23 50.46 -17.17 -12.01
C LEU A 23 49.30 -18.16 -11.83
N PHE A 24 49.53 -19.23 -11.08
CA PHE A 24 48.49 -20.23 -10.79
C PHE A 24 47.31 -19.63 -10.02
N GLU A 25 47.56 -18.74 -9.03
CA GLU A 25 46.52 -18.00 -8.33
C GLU A 25 45.73 -17.09 -9.28
N LEU A 26 46.43 -16.35 -10.16
CA LEU A 26 45.77 -15.44 -11.11
C LEU A 26 44.91 -16.18 -12.14
N ASP A 27 45.38 -17.33 -12.63
CA ASP A 27 44.61 -18.17 -13.56
C ASP A 27 43.33 -18.68 -12.88
N ARG A 28 43.44 -19.17 -11.63
CA ARG A 28 42.30 -19.63 -10.84
C ARG A 28 41.31 -18.48 -10.56
N ASP A 29 41.79 -17.29 -10.22
CA ASP A 29 40.96 -16.13 -9.99
C ASP A 29 40.24 -15.69 -11.27
N THR A 30 40.91 -15.81 -12.42
CA THR A 30 40.30 -15.52 -13.73
C THR A 30 39.16 -16.49 -14.08
N GLU A 31 39.37 -17.80 -13.84
CA GLU A 31 38.34 -18.81 -14.02
C GLU A 31 37.16 -18.56 -13.06
N ALA A 32 37.44 -18.24 -11.78
CA ALA A 32 36.41 -17.93 -10.81
C ALA A 32 35.58 -16.68 -11.18
N LEU A 33 36.21 -15.62 -11.71
CA LEU A 33 35.54 -14.43 -12.22
C LEU A 33 34.62 -14.78 -13.39
N GLY A 34 35.08 -15.62 -14.35
CA GLY A 34 34.25 -16.05 -15.45
C GLY A 34 33.01 -16.82 -15.00
N THR A 35 33.15 -17.70 -14.01
CA THR A 35 32.03 -18.45 -13.44
C THR A 35 31.03 -17.51 -12.71
N LEU A 36 31.54 -16.54 -11.95
CA LEU A 36 30.71 -15.54 -11.27
C LEU A 36 29.93 -14.66 -12.25
N ASP A 37 30.55 -14.25 -13.36
CA ASP A 37 29.86 -13.48 -14.41
C ASP A 37 28.73 -14.28 -15.06
N GLU A 38 28.93 -15.57 -15.31
CA GLU A 38 27.89 -16.46 -15.80
C GLU A 38 26.73 -16.60 -14.80
N GLU A 39 27.05 -16.79 -13.52
CA GLU A 39 26.05 -16.89 -12.45
C GLU A 39 25.24 -15.60 -12.29
N VAL A 40 25.90 -14.44 -12.32
CA VAL A 40 25.24 -13.14 -12.26
C VAL A 40 24.31 -12.94 -13.42
N ASN A 41 24.78 -13.21 -14.66
CA ASN A 41 23.96 -13.07 -15.87
C ASN A 41 22.75 -14.01 -15.85
N ALA A 42 22.91 -15.24 -15.41
CA ALA A 42 21.83 -16.21 -15.26
C ALA A 42 20.80 -15.75 -14.21
N ALA A 43 21.28 -15.28 -13.05
CA ALA A 43 20.42 -14.75 -11.99
C ALA A 43 19.65 -13.50 -12.43
N GLU A 44 20.30 -12.57 -13.11
CA GLU A 44 19.66 -11.36 -13.65
C GLU A 44 18.58 -11.70 -14.69
N THR A 45 18.89 -12.61 -15.62
CA THR A 45 17.93 -13.08 -16.62
C THR A 45 16.69 -13.69 -15.97
N LYS A 46 16.89 -14.53 -14.97
CA LYS A 46 15.79 -15.12 -14.20
C LYS A 46 14.98 -14.07 -13.44
N ALA A 47 15.64 -13.12 -12.79
CA ALA A 47 14.98 -12.06 -12.04
C ALA A 47 14.14 -11.15 -12.98
N ARG A 48 14.65 -10.81 -14.16
CA ARG A 48 13.91 -10.04 -15.18
C ARG A 48 12.69 -10.80 -15.71
N SER A 49 12.81 -12.10 -15.95
CA SER A 49 11.68 -12.92 -16.39
C SER A 49 10.58 -13.00 -15.33
N LEU A 50 10.95 -13.14 -14.06
CA LEU A 50 10.01 -13.13 -12.94
C LEU A 50 9.37 -11.74 -12.75
N SER A 51 10.13 -10.67 -12.95
CA SER A 51 9.63 -9.30 -12.90
C SER A 51 8.56 -9.06 -13.99
N THR A 52 8.77 -9.54 -15.21
CA THR A 52 7.77 -9.44 -16.29
C THR A 52 6.46 -10.15 -15.91
N LEU A 53 6.54 -11.37 -15.40
CA LEU A 53 5.36 -12.11 -14.93
C LEU A 53 4.65 -11.35 -13.78
N LEU A 54 5.41 -10.78 -12.86
CA LEU A 54 4.87 -9.97 -11.76
C LEU A 54 4.13 -8.73 -12.29
N SER A 55 4.67 -8.06 -13.31
CA SER A 55 4.04 -6.89 -13.95
C SER A 55 2.68 -7.25 -14.58
N GLU A 56 2.61 -8.40 -15.25
CA GLU A 56 1.34 -8.91 -15.80
C GLU A 56 0.31 -9.21 -14.71
N LEU A 57 0.72 -9.88 -13.63
CA LEU A 57 -0.15 -10.18 -12.50
C LEU A 57 -0.66 -8.90 -11.83
N ARG A 58 0.22 -7.91 -11.59
CA ARG A 58 -0.13 -6.60 -11.01
C ARG A 58 -1.11 -5.84 -11.91
N THR A 59 -0.87 -5.84 -13.20
CA THR A 59 -1.76 -5.18 -14.16
C THR A 59 -3.17 -5.80 -14.15
N ASN A 60 -3.26 -7.12 -14.14
CA ASN A 60 -4.54 -7.82 -14.10
C ASN A 60 -5.26 -7.63 -12.76
N ALA A 61 -4.55 -7.76 -11.65
CA ALA A 61 -5.08 -7.50 -10.31
C ALA A 61 -5.55 -6.04 -10.17
N GLY A 62 -4.75 -5.09 -10.68
CA GLY A 62 -5.08 -3.67 -10.67
C GLY A 62 -6.35 -3.33 -11.44
N LYS A 63 -6.56 -3.94 -12.60
CA LYS A 63 -7.81 -3.80 -13.38
C LYS A 63 -9.02 -4.34 -12.59
N SER A 64 -8.87 -5.52 -11.99
CA SER A 64 -9.94 -6.15 -11.21
C SER A 64 -10.29 -5.32 -9.97
N LEU A 65 -9.27 -4.86 -9.23
CA LEU A 65 -9.43 -3.99 -8.06
C LEU A 65 -10.11 -2.68 -8.45
N GLY A 66 -9.60 -2.00 -9.48
CA GLY A 66 -10.16 -0.73 -9.96
C GLY A 66 -11.64 -0.84 -10.33
N ALA A 67 -12.02 -1.90 -11.05
CA ALA A 67 -13.41 -2.14 -11.42
C ALA A 67 -14.30 -2.45 -10.20
N ALA A 68 -13.82 -3.21 -9.22
CA ALA A 68 -14.56 -3.54 -8.02
C ALA A 68 -14.77 -2.31 -7.13
N VAL A 69 -13.71 -1.54 -6.87
CA VAL A 69 -13.79 -0.31 -6.06
C VAL A 69 -14.66 0.74 -6.74
N THR A 70 -14.55 0.92 -8.06
CA THR A 70 -15.41 1.87 -8.80
C THR A 70 -16.91 1.56 -8.62
N ARG A 71 -17.30 0.31 -8.56
CA ARG A 71 -18.69 -0.07 -8.26
C ARG A 71 -19.11 0.30 -6.84
N GLU A 72 -18.24 0.11 -5.86
CA GLU A 72 -18.51 0.53 -4.47
C GLU A 72 -18.61 2.05 -4.32
N LEU A 73 -17.77 2.80 -5.02
CA LEU A 73 -17.80 4.28 -4.99
C LEU A 73 -19.15 4.85 -5.42
N ALA A 74 -19.82 4.22 -6.37
CA ALA A 74 -21.15 4.66 -6.81
C ALA A 74 -22.18 4.66 -5.66
N ALA A 75 -22.14 3.65 -4.79
CA ALA A 75 -23.01 3.56 -3.62
C ALA A 75 -22.59 4.53 -2.50
N LEU A 76 -21.33 4.95 -2.48
CA LEU A 76 -20.75 5.85 -1.48
C LEU A 76 -20.81 7.35 -1.88
N ALA A 77 -21.84 7.76 -2.60
CA ALA A 77 -22.05 9.13 -3.09
C ALA A 77 -20.96 9.65 -4.05
N MET A 78 -20.29 8.73 -4.78
CA MET A 78 -19.30 9.07 -5.80
C MET A 78 -19.60 8.35 -7.13
N PRO A 79 -20.79 8.55 -7.72
CA PRO A 79 -21.27 7.74 -8.87
C PRO A 79 -20.47 7.95 -10.15
N THR A 80 -19.73 9.05 -10.26
CA THR A 80 -18.93 9.39 -11.44
C THR A 80 -17.44 9.15 -11.26
N ALA A 81 -17.01 8.84 -10.03
CA ALA A 81 -15.62 8.58 -9.73
C ALA A 81 -15.19 7.18 -10.18
N SER A 82 -13.94 7.04 -10.57
CA SER A 82 -13.33 5.75 -10.90
C SER A 82 -11.93 5.61 -10.33
N LEU A 83 -11.62 4.42 -9.81
CA LEU A 83 -10.31 4.05 -9.32
C LEU A 83 -9.53 3.30 -10.40
N HIS A 84 -8.27 3.65 -10.56
CA HIS A 84 -7.33 3.01 -11.47
C HIS A 84 -6.05 2.65 -10.73
N ALA A 85 -5.51 1.45 -10.97
CA ALA A 85 -4.17 1.09 -10.56
C ALA A 85 -3.23 1.31 -11.75
N GLY A 86 -2.39 2.33 -11.67
CA GLY A 86 -1.31 2.57 -12.63
C GLY A 86 -0.13 1.66 -12.28
N VAL A 87 0.32 0.86 -13.25
CA VAL A 87 1.53 0.05 -13.16
C VAL A 87 2.49 0.56 -14.22
N THR A 88 3.59 1.17 -13.80
CA THR A 88 4.63 1.72 -14.70
C THR A 88 5.90 0.93 -14.49
N THR A 89 6.43 0.36 -15.57
CA THR A 89 7.68 -0.42 -15.52
C THR A 89 8.87 0.52 -15.64
N GLU A 90 9.86 0.37 -14.76
CA GLU A 90 11.14 1.07 -14.74
C GLU A 90 12.27 0.15 -15.26
N GLU A 91 13.39 0.72 -15.69
CA GLU A 91 14.55 -0.06 -16.14
C GLU A 91 15.27 -0.77 -14.98
N ALA A 92 15.25 -0.15 -13.79
CA ALA A 92 15.95 -0.65 -12.63
C ALA A 92 15.22 -1.84 -11.99
N LEU A 93 15.96 -2.95 -11.83
CA LEU A 93 15.48 -4.13 -11.11
C LEU A 93 15.68 -3.93 -9.60
N SER A 94 14.61 -4.12 -8.84
CA SER A 94 14.62 -4.06 -7.37
C SER A 94 14.22 -5.40 -6.75
N ALA A 95 14.28 -5.50 -5.42
CA ALA A 95 13.77 -6.66 -4.68
C ALA A 95 12.24 -6.87 -4.88
N HIS A 96 11.53 -5.86 -5.37
CA HIS A 96 10.09 -5.88 -5.64
C HIS A 96 9.75 -5.93 -7.14
N GLY A 97 10.72 -6.24 -8.00
CA GLY A 97 10.58 -6.20 -9.46
C GLY A 97 10.90 -4.82 -10.03
N CYS A 98 10.38 -4.54 -11.24
CA CYS A 98 10.64 -3.31 -12.00
C CYS A 98 9.46 -2.33 -12.01
N ASP A 99 8.39 -2.58 -11.25
CA ASP A 99 7.19 -1.76 -11.36
C ASP A 99 7.06 -0.74 -10.23
N GLN A 100 6.62 0.45 -10.60
CA GLN A 100 6.00 1.41 -9.73
C GLN A 100 4.47 1.27 -9.82
N VAL A 101 3.80 1.01 -8.69
CA VAL A 101 2.35 0.88 -8.61
C VAL A 101 1.76 2.09 -7.90
N GLN A 102 0.76 2.72 -8.53
CA GLN A 102 0.05 3.87 -7.96
C GLN A 102 -1.46 3.68 -8.06
N LEU A 103 -2.18 4.01 -7.00
CA LEU A 103 -3.64 4.12 -7.04
C LEU A 103 -4.01 5.55 -7.43
N LEU A 104 -4.79 5.66 -8.49
CA LEU A 104 -5.20 6.92 -9.11
C LEU A 104 -6.73 7.04 -9.08
N LEU A 105 -7.23 8.19 -8.70
CA LEU A 105 -8.66 8.52 -8.69
C LEU A 105 -8.97 9.52 -9.80
N ALA A 106 -9.96 9.20 -10.63
CA ALA A 106 -10.62 10.17 -11.50
C ALA A 106 -11.99 10.53 -10.89
N ALA A 107 -12.22 11.81 -10.60
CA ALA A 107 -13.45 12.27 -9.92
C ALA A 107 -14.70 12.17 -10.82
N HIS A 108 -14.53 12.27 -12.13
CA HIS A 108 -15.59 12.17 -13.12
C HIS A 108 -15.04 11.68 -14.47
N PRO A 109 -15.89 11.21 -15.40
CA PRO A 109 -15.48 10.85 -16.74
C PRO A 109 -14.78 12.01 -17.46
N GLY A 110 -13.60 11.74 -18.01
CA GLY A 110 -12.76 12.75 -18.66
C GLY A 110 -11.83 13.54 -17.73
N ALA A 111 -11.92 13.38 -16.42
CA ALA A 111 -10.94 13.94 -15.50
C ALA A 111 -9.60 13.19 -15.62
N THR A 112 -8.51 13.93 -15.53
CA THR A 112 -7.17 13.32 -15.42
C THR A 112 -7.06 12.58 -14.09
N PRO A 113 -6.76 11.26 -14.09
CA PRO A 113 -6.56 10.53 -12.84
C PRO A 113 -5.38 11.09 -12.05
N VAL A 114 -5.59 11.33 -10.76
CA VAL A 114 -4.57 11.85 -9.83
C VAL A 114 -4.32 10.85 -8.69
N ALA A 115 -3.10 10.84 -8.15
CA ALA A 115 -2.78 9.98 -7.02
C ALA A 115 -3.70 10.29 -5.82
N LEU A 116 -4.20 9.25 -5.15
CA LEU A 116 -5.20 9.35 -4.07
C LEU A 116 -4.89 10.43 -3.04
N GLY A 117 -3.63 10.59 -2.65
CA GLY A 117 -3.22 11.59 -1.65
C GLY A 117 -3.14 13.04 -2.15
N LYS A 118 -3.43 13.33 -3.43
CA LYS A 118 -3.18 14.65 -4.03
C LYS A 118 -4.42 15.39 -4.55
N GLY A 119 -5.57 14.75 -4.66
CA GLY A 119 -6.69 15.35 -5.39
C GLY A 119 -8.07 15.16 -4.78
N ALA A 120 -8.24 14.36 -3.74
CA ALA A 120 -9.51 14.11 -3.08
C ALA A 120 -9.67 15.00 -1.83
N SER A 121 -10.91 15.42 -1.53
CA SER A 121 -11.23 16.00 -0.22
C SER A 121 -11.13 14.93 0.89
N GLY A 122 -11.04 15.34 2.16
CA GLY A 122 -10.96 14.40 3.29
C GLY A 122 -12.07 13.36 3.26
N GLY A 123 -13.32 13.80 3.08
CA GLY A 123 -14.45 12.88 3.00
C GLY A 123 -14.45 11.97 1.76
N GLU A 124 -14.01 12.46 0.61
CA GLU A 124 -13.84 11.60 -0.59
C GLU A 124 -12.76 10.56 -0.38
N LEU A 125 -11.63 10.94 0.19
CA LEU A 125 -10.54 10.02 0.50
C LEU A 125 -11.00 8.93 1.49
N SER A 126 -11.70 9.30 2.56
CA SER A 126 -12.25 8.35 3.53
C SER A 126 -13.23 7.37 2.89
N ARG A 127 -14.08 7.81 1.96
CA ARG A 127 -14.98 6.92 1.20
C ARG A 127 -14.23 6.00 0.22
N VAL A 128 -13.19 6.50 -0.45
CA VAL A 128 -12.35 5.65 -1.30
C VAL A 128 -11.63 4.60 -0.48
N MET A 129 -11.11 4.96 0.70
CA MET A 129 -10.50 3.99 1.61
C MET A 129 -11.51 2.96 2.10
N LEU A 130 -12.73 3.36 2.47
CA LEU A 130 -13.80 2.43 2.83
C LEU A 130 -14.13 1.47 1.68
N ALA A 131 -14.25 1.96 0.45
CA ALA A 131 -14.50 1.13 -0.73
C ALA A 131 -13.37 0.12 -0.98
N LEU A 132 -12.11 0.55 -0.83
CA LEU A 132 -10.95 -0.33 -0.93
C LEU A 132 -11.01 -1.44 0.13
N GLU A 133 -11.20 -1.08 1.39
CA GLU A 133 -11.23 -2.04 2.50
C GLU A 133 -12.36 -3.06 2.37
N VAL A 134 -13.54 -2.63 1.91
CA VAL A 134 -14.66 -3.55 1.64
C VAL A 134 -14.32 -4.54 0.52
N VAL A 135 -13.62 -4.10 -0.53
CA VAL A 135 -13.25 -4.96 -1.67
C VAL A 135 -12.13 -5.93 -1.30
N ILE A 136 -11.15 -5.52 -0.48
CA ILE A 136 -10.03 -6.37 -0.07
C ILE A 136 -10.26 -7.09 1.25
N ALA A 137 -11.43 -6.92 1.88
CA ALA A 137 -11.78 -7.56 3.15
C ALA A 137 -11.52 -9.07 3.11
N GLY A 138 -10.78 -9.55 4.09
CA GLY A 138 -10.40 -10.97 4.21
C GLY A 138 -9.09 -11.36 3.50
N SER A 139 -8.49 -10.49 2.67
CA SER A 139 -7.20 -10.79 2.02
C SER A 139 -6.01 -10.45 2.92
N ASP A 140 -6.12 -9.40 3.71
CA ASP A 140 -5.10 -8.97 4.70
C ASP A 140 -5.82 -8.30 5.88
N PRO A 141 -6.17 -9.04 6.94
CA PRO A 141 -7.02 -8.55 8.01
C PRO A 141 -6.28 -7.52 8.86
N VAL A 142 -6.60 -6.25 8.66
CA VAL A 142 -6.24 -5.16 9.58
C VAL A 142 -7.17 -5.25 10.80
N PRO A 143 -6.65 -5.29 12.04
CA PRO A 143 -7.49 -5.50 13.23
C PRO A 143 -8.39 -4.32 13.57
N THR A 144 -8.00 -3.09 13.22
CA THR A 144 -8.75 -1.88 13.58
C THR A 144 -8.67 -0.82 12.49
N PHE A 145 -9.83 -0.31 12.08
CA PHE A 145 -9.97 0.82 11.17
C PHE A 145 -10.53 2.04 11.92
N VAL A 146 -10.05 3.21 11.54
CA VAL A 146 -10.58 4.50 12.03
C VAL A 146 -10.98 5.33 10.84
N PHE A 147 -12.28 5.66 10.73
CA PHE A 147 -12.82 6.52 9.68
C PHE A 147 -13.25 7.86 10.27
N ASP A 148 -12.68 8.91 9.73
CA ASP A 148 -13.08 10.29 10.04
C ASP A 148 -13.60 10.95 8.76
N GLU A 149 -14.61 11.82 8.90
CA GLU A 149 -15.24 12.57 7.80
C GLU A 149 -15.82 11.70 6.66
N VAL A 150 -16.03 10.38 6.85
CA VAL A 150 -16.54 9.48 5.81
C VAL A 150 -17.92 9.89 5.28
N ASP A 151 -18.70 10.59 6.10
CA ASP A 151 -20.05 11.12 5.83
C ASP A 151 -20.05 12.62 5.44
N ALA A 152 -18.89 13.25 5.28
CA ALA A 152 -18.81 14.66 4.90
C ALA A 152 -19.45 14.91 3.52
N GLY A 153 -20.41 15.85 3.47
CA GLY A 153 -21.14 16.20 2.25
C GLY A 153 -22.13 15.14 1.75
N VAL A 154 -22.46 14.15 2.59
CA VAL A 154 -23.37 13.06 2.25
C VAL A 154 -24.64 13.15 3.10
N GLY A 155 -25.74 12.59 2.63
CA GLY A 155 -27.00 12.49 3.36
C GLY A 155 -27.96 11.49 2.74
N GLY A 156 -29.11 11.29 3.36
CA GLY A 156 -30.19 10.46 2.83
C GLY A 156 -29.77 8.98 2.57
N ALA A 157 -30.07 8.47 1.40
CA ALA A 157 -29.80 7.07 1.04
C ALA A 157 -28.30 6.71 1.03
N SER A 158 -27.45 7.64 0.60
CA SER A 158 -26.01 7.38 0.57
C SER A 158 -25.40 7.26 1.97
N ALA A 159 -25.92 7.98 2.97
CA ALA A 159 -25.50 7.81 4.36
C ALA A 159 -25.83 6.40 4.90
N LEU A 160 -26.98 5.85 4.52
CA LEU A 160 -27.36 4.47 4.86
C LEU A 160 -26.41 3.45 4.21
N GLU A 161 -26.02 3.69 2.95
CA GLU A 161 -25.06 2.84 2.25
C GLU A 161 -23.67 2.86 2.88
N ILE A 162 -23.20 4.03 3.35
CA ILE A 162 -21.97 4.14 4.14
C ILE A 162 -22.09 3.29 5.41
N GLY A 163 -23.19 3.46 6.15
CA GLY A 163 -23.44 2.70 7.39
C GLY A 163 -23.42 1.19 7.16
N ARG A 164 -24.03 0.69 6.09
CA ARG A 164 -24.01 -0.73 5.73
C ARG A 164 -22.62 -1.27 5.44
N ARG A 165 -21.74 -0.50 4.75
CA ARG A 165 -20.37 -0.94 4.46
C ARG A 165 -19.52 -0.96 5.74
N LEU A 166 -19.70 0.02 6.60
CA LEU A 166 -19.03 0.05 7.90
C LEU A 166 -19.46 -1.13 8.79
N ASP A 167 -20.75 -1.45 8.81
CA ASP A 167 -21.28 -2.63 9.52
C ASP A 167 -20.72 -3.93 8.93
N ALA A 168 -20.71 -4.08 7.62
CA ALA A 168 -20.12 -5.25 6.96
C ALA A 168 -18.63 -5.41 7.30
N LEU A 169 -17.84 -4.34 7.28
CA LEU A 169 -16.43 -4.34 7.67
C LEU A 169 -16.25 -4.70 9.14
N SER A 170 -17.20 -4.29 10.01
CA SER A 170 -17.16 -4.56 11.45
C SER A 170 -17.33 -6.04 11.81
N GLN A 171 -17.78 -6.88 10.88
CA GLN A 171 -17.91 -8.32 11.11
C GLN A 171 -16.55 -9.04 11.22
N THR A 172 -15.51 -8.45 10.62
CA THR A 172 -14.16 -9.03 10.59
C THR A 172 -13.10 -8.20 11.30
N SER A 173 -13.38 -6.91 11.56
CA SER A 173 -12.42 -5.96 12.12
C SER A 173 -13.11 -5.01 13.10
N GLN A 174 -12.34 -4.40 14.00
CA GLN A 174 -12.86 -3.29 14.80
C GLN A 174 -12.95 -2.04 13.90
N VAL A 175 -14.12 -1.40 13.88
CA VAL A 175 -14.35 -0.17 13.11
C VAL A 175 -14.73 0.97 14.06
N ILE A 176 -13.93 2.03 14.08
CA ILE A 176 -14.17 3.26 14.82
C ILE A 176 -14.54 4.34 13.81
N VAL A 177 -15.68 5.00 14.01
CA VAL A 177 -16.18 6.01 13.08
C VAL A 177 -16.51 7.29 13.82
N VAL A 178 -16.01 8.42 13.31
CA VAL A 178 -16.46 9.75 13.73
C VAL A 178 -17.50 10.22 12.72
N THR A 179 -18.73 10.41 13.17
CA THR A 179 -19.87 10.75 12.31
C THR A 179 -20.78 11.78 12.98
N HIS A 180 -21.40 12.64 12.18
CA HIS A 180 -22.44 13.55 12.60
C HIS A 180 -23.83 13.12 12.10
N LEU A 181 -23.91 12.03 11.31
CA LEU A 181 -25.16 11.54 10.73
C LEU A 181 -25.76 10.39 11.55
N ALA A 182 -27.00 10.60 12.00
CA ALA A 182 -27.78 9.57 12.68
C ALA A 182 -27.92 8.29 11.85
N GLN A 183 -28.01 8.41 10.51
CA GLN A 183 -28.13 7.30 9.57
C GLN A 183 -26.89 6.37 9.61
N VAL A 184 -25.70 6.94 9.78
CA VAL A 184 -24.45 6.17 9.95
C VAL A 184 -24.35 5.60 11.36
N ALA A 185 -24.58 6.42 12.39
CA ALA A 185 -24.51 6.03 13.78
C ALA A 185 -25.52 4.93 14.17
N ALA A 186 -26.64 4.79 13.43
CA ALA A 186 -27.63 3.75 13.65
C ALA A 186 -27.08 2.32 13.48
N PHE A 187 -26.06 2.13 12.63
CA PHE A 187 -25.41 0.83 12.38
C PHE A 187 -24.39 0.44 13.48
N ALA A 188 -23.98 1.39 14.35
CA ALA A 188 -22.95 1.11 15.35
C ALA A 188 -23.44 0.13 16.44
N ASN A 189 -22.60 -0.82 16.83
CA ASN A 189 -22.82 -1.68 17.99
C ASN A 189 -22.70 -0.90 19.32
N ASN A 190 -21.73 0.02 19.38
CA ASN A 190 -21.48 0.90 20.50
C ASN A 190 -21.57 2.37 20.04
N HIS A 191 -22.29 3.21 20.82
CA HIS A 191 -22.48 4.62 20.47
C HIS A 191 -21.86 5.50 21.56
N LEU A 192 -20.85 6.26 21.19
CA LEU A 192 -20.19 7.25 22.04
C LEU A 192 -20.60 8.65 21.57
N ARG A 193 -21.06 9.50 22.49
CA ARG A 193 -21.36 10.90 22.19
C ARG A 193 -20.32 11.82 22.82
N VAL A 194 -19.73 12.69 22.03
CA VAL A 194 -18.84 13.76 22.49
C VAL A 194 -19.69 14.98 22.83
N VAL A 195 -19.63 15.45 24.06
CA VAL A 195 -20.35 16.64 24.55
C VAL A 195 -19.32 17.70 24.89
N LYS A 196 -19.49 18.89 24.32
CA LYS A 196 -18.73 20.08 24.69
C LYS A 196 -19.56 20.95 25.63
N ASP A 197 -19.05 21.21 26.82
CA ASP A 197 -19.64 22.17 27.75
C ASP A 197 -18.87 23.48 27.66
N THR A 198 -19.59 24.53 27.21
CA THR A 198 -19.05 25.89 27.03
C THR A 198 -19.58 26.87 28.08
N LYS A 199 -20.25 26.37 29.16
CA LYS A 199 -20.89 27.25 30.16
C LYS A 199 -19.92 27.82 31.19
N GLY A 200 -18.63 27.53 31.14
CA GLY A 200 -17.60 28.05 32.04
C GLY A 200 -16.54 28.87 31.30
N GLU A 201 -15.56 29.40 32.04
CA GLU A 201 -14.37 30.07 31.48
C GLU A 201 -13.47 29.11 30.69
N VAL A 202 -13.63 27.79 30.90
CA VAL A 202 -12.88 26.74 30.20
C VAL A 202 -13.86 25.80 29.51
N THR A 203 -13.68 25.60 28.21
CA THR A 203 -14.42 24.59 27.44
C THR A 203 -13.96 23.20 27.86
N THR A 204 -14.85 22.38 28.38
CA THR A 204 -14.57 20.97 28.69
C THR A 204 -15.26 20.06 27.68
N SER A 205 -14.58 18.96 27.34
CA SER A 205 -15.17 17.92 26.49
C SER A 205 -15.31 16.65 27.31
N SER A 206 -16.49 16.02 27.25
CA SER A 206 -16.75 14.73 27.88
C SER A 206 -17.27 13.73 26.86
N VAL A 207 -17.06 12.43 27.16
CA VAL A 207 -17.56 11.33 26.32
C VAL A 207 -18.60 10.57 27.13
N ALA A 208 -19.78 10.36 26.55
CA ALA A 208 -20.86 9.59 27.15
C ALA A 208 -21.15 8.35 26.29
N VAL A 209 -21.27 7.19 26.92
CA VAL A 209 -21.75 5.97 26.28
C VAL A 209 -23.28 6.02 26.25
N LEU A 210 -23.85 5.89 25.06
CA LEU A 210 -25.31 5.93 24.87
C LEU A 210 -25.86 4.51 24.68
N THR A 211 -26.88 4.18 25.46
CA THR A 211 -27.60 2.90 25.38
C THR A 211 -29.11 3.12 25.47
N GLY A 212 -29.91 2.14 25.07
CA GLY A 212 -31.36 2.14 25.23
C GLY A 212 -32.04 3.42 24.68
N GLU A 213 -32.88 4.02 25.49
CA GLU A 213 -33.66 5.22 25.12
C GLU A 213 -32.80 6.46 24.82
N ASP A 214 -31.65 6.62 25.50
CA ASP A 214 -30.77 7.76 25.29
C ASP A 214 -30.14 7.70 23.90
N ARG A 215 -29.78 6.49 23.41
CA ARG A 215 -29.33 6.28 22.04
C ARG A 215 -30.43 6.59 21.04
N VAL A 216 -31.66 6.14 21.27
CA VAL A 216 -32.81 6.41 20.40
C VAL A 216 -33.08 7.91 20.30
N ARG A 217 -33.04 8.63 21.44
CA ARG A 217 -33.22 10.08 21.46
C ARG A 217 -32.12 10.83 20.70
N GLU A 218 -30.88 10.35 20.75
CA GLU A 218 -29.76 10.96 20.02
C GLU A 218 -29.90 10.73 18.53
N LEU A 219 -30.29 9.53 18.09
CA LEU A 219 -30.51 9.20 16.68
C LEU A 219 -31.74 9.91 16.07
N ALA A 220 -32.70 10.36 16.89
CA ALA A 220 -33.91 11.04 16.47
C ALA A 220 -33.74 12.59 16.36
N ARG A 221 -32.57 13.13 16.70
CA ARG A 221 -32.24 14.55 16.57
C ARG A 221 -31.88 14.95 15.16
#